data_1270681146252089d97f46ffd18274d8
#
_entry.id   1270681146252089d97f46ffd18274d8
#
_cell.length_a   1.000
_cell.length_b   1.000
_cell.length_c   1.000
_cell.angle_alpha   90.00
_cell.angle_beta   90.00
_cell.angle_gamma   90.00
#
_symmetry.space_group_name_H-M   'P 1'
#
loop_
_entity.id
_entity.type
_entity.pdbx_description
1 polymer ?
#
loop_
_entity_poly.entity_id
_entity_poly.type
_entity_poly.pdbx_seq_one_letter_code
_entity_poly.pdbx_strand_id
1 'polypeptide(L)'
;MFSILLSFLLSVGDGYIAAYPTQSRQAVETFESCRAELEKVLPSASDEDIRIVFAIVAPEAGCYNSLGDYFETSAVKKGYPSSGSPDYSIGQFQMKPSFAESLENEGAKNSALKAKYGSRLAYKGSDIKSIRRERVSRLSNTDWQIYYLAVFVDVVKMRTAGWGLNDAESKVRYWATLYNAGLYLSKARVEQRQGVKQFPRGTKEFNYSAGALELYKALKD
;
A
#
# COMPACT_ATOMS: atom_id res chain seq x y z
N MET A 1 -3.68 10.33 -26.16
CA MET A 1 -4.36 9.41 -25.22
C MET A 1 -4.52 9.97 -23.80
N PHE A 2 -3.67 10.90 -23.34
CA PHE A 2 -3.73 11.54 -22.02
C PHE A 2 -4.98 12.41 -21.72
N SER A 3 -5.71 12.87 -22.75
CA SER A 3 -6.80 13.83 -22.56
C SER A 3 -8.14 13.21 -22.15
N ILE A 4 -8.34 11.90 -22.36
CA ILE A 4 -9.64 11.23 -22.11
C ILE A 4 -9.74 10.79 -20.65
N LEU A 5 -8.66 10.30 -20.05
CA LEU A 5 -8.60 9.94 -18.62
C LEU A 5 -8.87 11.13 -17.67
N LEU A 6 -8.45 12.33 -18.09
CA LEU A 6 -8.62 13.55 -17.29
C LEU A 6 -10.07 14.03 -17.20
N SER A 7 -10.89 13.70 -18.20
CA SER A 7 -12.30 14.15 -18.26
C SER A 7 -13.21 13.35 -17.31
N PHE A 8 -12.87 12.12 -16.99
CA PHE A 8 -13.67 11.26 -16.11
C PHE A 8 -13.49 11.58 -14.62
N LEU A 9 -12.35 12.15 -14.23
CA LEU A 9 -12.08 12.60 -12.85
C LEU A 9 -12.90 13.83 -12.43
N LEU A 10 -13.65 14.43 -13.34
CA LEU A 10 -14.48 15.62 -13.07
C LEU A 10 -15.97 15.26 -12.84
N SER A 11 -16.32 14.00 -12.58
CA SER A 11 -17.70 13.68 -12.25
C SER A 11 -18.10 14.35 -10.94
N VAL A 12 -19.10 15.22 -11.04
CA VAL A 12 -19.73 15.93 -9.91
C VAL A 12 -20.33 14.90 -8.95
N GLY A 13 -19.64 14.61 -7.84
CA GLY A 13 -20.09 13.71 -6.80
C GLY A 13 -19.51 14.09 -5.44
N ASP A 14 -20.11 13.59 -4.36
CA ASP A 14 -19.63 13.79 -2.98
C ASP A 14 -18.51 12.80 -2.58
N GLY A 15 -17.88 12.11 -3.54
CA GLY A 15 -16.87 11.07 -3.33
C GLY A 15 -15.46 11.60 -3.08
N TYR A 16 -14.54 10.65 -2.85
CA TYR A 16 -13.13 10.92 -2.59
C TYR A 16 -12.47 11.65 -3.79
N ILE A 17 -12.70 11.16 -5.02
CA ILE A 17 -12.13 11.74 -6.25
C ILE A 17 -12.57 13.20 -6.43
N ALA A 18 -13.84 13.50 -6.21
CA ALA A 18 -14.37 14.85 -6.32
C ALA A 18 -13.81 15.80 -5.24
N ALA A 19 -13.57 15.29 -4.04
CA ALA A 19 -13.00 16.08 -2.94
C ALA A 19 -11.48 16.28 -3.07
N TYR A 20 -10.77 15.33 -3.68
CA TYR A 20 -9.32 15.31 -3.82
C TYR A 20 -8.87 15.07 -5.27
N PRO A 21 -9.24 15.96 -6.23
CA PRO A 21 -8.95 15.75 -7.66
C PRO A 21 -7.45 15.76 -7.97
N THR A 22 -6.66 16.59 -7.29
CA THR A 22 -5.19 16.64 -7.47
C THR A 22 -4.54 15.36 -6.99
N GLN A 23 -4.91 14.87 -5.80
CA GLN A 23 -4.39 13.62 -5.22
C GLN A 23 -4.81 12.41 -6.06
N SER A 24 -6.04 12.41 -6.56
CA SER A 24 -6.53 11.35 -7.44
C SER A 24 -5.77 11.29 -8.76
N ARG A 25 -5.46 12.43 -9.36
CA ARG A 25 -4.60 12.51 -10.54
C ARG A 25 -3.20 11.99 -10.24
N GLN A 26 -2.60 12.43 -9.14
CA GLN A 26 -1.28 11.95 -8.70
C GLN A 26 -1.26 10.42 -8.50
N ALA A 27 -2.33 9.84 -7.95
CA ALA A 27 -2.45 8.39 -7.81
C ALA A 27 -2.44 7.69 -9.19
N VAL A 28 -3.19 8.19 -10.18
CA VAL A 28 -3.20 7.64 -11.54
C VAL A 28 -1.82 7.76 -12.20
N GLU A 29 -1.18 8.91 -12.13
CA GLU A 29 0.18 9.12 -12.68
C GLU A 29 1.20 8.18 -11.99
N THR A 30 1.06 7.95 -10.69
CA THR A 30 1.89 6.99 -9.97
C THR A 30 1.63 5.56 -10.44
N PHE A 31 0.37 5.18 -10.70
CA PHE A 31 0.05 3.86 -11.26
C PHE A 31 0.77 3.64 -12.58
N GLU A 32 0.65 4.57 -13.52
CA GLU A 32 1.29 4.47 -14.83
C GLU A 32 2.82 4.31 -14.71
N SER A 33 3.44 5.05 -13.78
CA SER A 33 4.88 4.97 -13.55
C SER A 33 5.35 3.65 -12.90
N CYS A 34 4.49 3.03 -12.09
CA CYS A 34 4.81 1.80 -11.33
C CYS A 34 4.34 0.52 -12.01
N ARG A 35 3.47 0.61 -13.03
CA ARG A 35 2.79 -0.52 -13.64
C ARG A 35 3.76 -1.59 -14.14
N ALA A 36 4.78 -1.20 -14.90
CA ALA A 36 5.76 -2.14 -15.44
C ALA A 36 6.52 -2.92 -14.34
N GLU A 37 6.84 -2.28 -13.21
CA GLU A 37 7.52 -2.98 -12.11
C GLU A 37 6.52 -3.86 -11.33
N LEU A 38 5.23 -3.47 -11.20
CA LEU A 38 4.18 -4.33 -10.65
C LEU A 38 4.01 -5.61 -11.47
N GLU A 39 3.91 -5.49 -12.80
CA GLU A 39 3.81 -6.63 -13.72
C GLU A 39 5.04 -7.54 -13.63
N LYS A 40 6.23 -6.99 -13.52
CA LYS A 40 7.47 -7.75 -13.33
C LYS A 40 7.53 -8.52 -12.01
N VAL A 41 7.05 -7.92 -10.93
CA VAL A 41 7.04 -8.55 -9.58
C VAL A 41 5.89 -9.56 -9.46
N LEU A 42 4.81 -9.38 -10.20
CA LEU A 42 3.61 -10.21 -10.23
C LEU A 42 3.35 -10.80 -11.62
N PRO A 43 4.25 -11.62 -12.18
CA PRO A 43 4.24 -12.03 -13.59
C PRO A 43 3.03 -12.88 -14.00
N SER A 44 2.28 -13.42 -13.03
CA SER A 44 1.08 -14.23 -13.26
C SER A 44 -0.21 -13.45 -12.96
N ALA A 45 -0.11 -12.17 -12.60
CA ALA A 45 -1.27 -11.35 -12.31
C ALA A 45 -1.96 -10.91 -13.61
N SER A 46 -3.28 -10.93 -13.62
CA SER A 46 -4.06 -10.30 -14.67
C SER A 46 -3.97 -8.77 -14.56
N ASP A 47 -4.36 -8.08 -15.60
CA ASP A 47 -4.45 -6.63 -15.61
C ASP A 47 -5.39 -6.09 -14.51
N GLU A 48 -6.50 -6.81 -14.25
CA GLU A 48 -7.38 -6.52 -13.13
C GLU A 48 -6.69 -6.72 -11.78
N ASP A 49 -5.89 -7.77 -11.61
CA ASP A 49 -5.14 -8.00 -10.38
C ASP A 49 -4.12 -6.87 -10.13
N ILE A 50 -3.43 -6.40 -11.16
CA ILE A 50 -2.49 -5.27 -11.06
C ILE A 50 -3.22 -4.00 -10.57
N ARG A 51 -4.40 -3.70 -11.12
CA ARG A 51 -5.23 -2.57 -10.66
C ARG A 51 -5.69 -2.74 -9.22
N ILE A 52 -6.13 -3.95 -8.83
CA ILE A 52 -6.51 -4.23 -7.43
C ILE A 52 -5.32 -3.98 -6.49
N VAL A 53 -4.16 -4.51 -6.85
CA VAL A 53 -2.92 -4.38 -6.05
C VAL A 53 -2.56 -2.90 -5.86
N PHE A 54 -2.56 -2.11 -6.92
CA PHE A 54 -2.25 -0.69 -6.79
C PHE A 54 -3.34 0.09 -6.04
N ALA A 55 -4.61 -0.23 -6.26
CA ALA A 55 -5.72 0.45 -5.58
C ALA A 55 -5.62 0.38 -4.04
N ILE A 56 -4.99 -0.66 -3.50
CA ILE A 56 -4.73 -0.80 -2.05
C ILE A 56 -3.94 0.39 -1.51
N VAL A 57 -2.96 0.88 -2.26
CA VAL A 57 -2.04 1.96 -1.86
C VAL A 57 -2.33 3.28 -2.55
N ALA A 58 -3.27 3.31 -3.50
CA ALA A 58 -3.57 4.49 -4.31
C ALA A 58 -3.91 5.75 -3.49
N PRO A 59 -4.67 5.69 -2.37
CA PRO A 59 -4.91 6.87 -1.56
C PRO A 59 -3.61 7.45 -0.95
N GLU A 60 -2.68 6.62 -0.50
CA GLU A 60 -1.38 7.06 0.03
C GLU A 60 -0.51 7.63 -1.11
N ALA A 61 -0.42 6.93 -2.23
CA ALA A 61 0.33 7.38 -3.41
C ALA A 61 -0.16 8.75 -3.92
N GLY A 62 -1.47 8.98 -3.88
CA GLY A 62 -2.07 10.26 -4.26
C GLY A 62 -1.82 11.37 -3.25
N CYS A 63 -1.73 11.05 -1.98
CA CYS A 63 -1.44 12.02 -0.91
C CYS A 63 0.06 12.19 -0.64
N TYR A 64 0.93 11.45 -1.33
CA TYR A 64 2.37 11.52 -1.14
C TYR A 64 2.90 12.95 -1.32
N ASN A 65 3.68 13.40 -0.34
CA ASN A 65 4.35 14.70 -0.34
C ASN A 65 5.85 14.48 -0.06
N SER A 66 6.67 14.72 -1.06
CA SER A 66 8.12 14.49 -0.99
C SER A 66 8.82 15.28 0.12
N LEU A 67 8.36 16.49 0.43
CA LEU A 67 8.94 17.31 1.49
C LEU A 67 8.59 16.75 2.88
N GLY A 68 7.33 16.40 3.11
CA GLY A 68 6.90 15.76 4.36
C GLY A 68 7.60 14.41 4.56
N ASP A 69 7.64 13.59 3.52
CA ASP A 69 8.35 12.30 3.54
C ASP A 69 9.84 12.44 3.84
N TYR A 70 10.50 13.48 3.32
CA TYR A 70 11.91 13.75 3.62
C TYR A 70 12.16 13.91 5.11
N PHE A 71 11.32 14.69 5.83
CA PHE A 71 11.47 14.90 7.26
C PHE A 71 11.17 13.63 8.06
N GLU A 72 10.10 12.92 7.73
CA GLU A 72 9.73 11.66 8.39
C GLU A 72 10.80 10.58 8.16
N THR A 73 11.25 10.40 6.91
CA THR A 73 12.33 9.48 6.56
C THR A 73 13.63 9.83 7.27
N SER A 74 13.97 11.12 7.40
CA SER A 74 15.18 11.55 8.14
C SER A 74 15.10 11.20 9.63
N ALA A 75 13.94 11.39 10.25
CA ALA A 75 13.72 11.01 11.64
C ALA A 75 13.81 9.48 11.84
N VAL A 76 13.19 8.70 10.93
CA VAL A 76 13.26 7.24 10.95
C VAL A 76 14.69 6.74 10.74
N LYS A 77 15.42 7.28 9.78
CA LYS A 77 16.85 6.92 9.54
C LYS A 77 17.74 7.14 10.77
N LYS A 78 17.47 8.19 11.55
CA LYS A 78 18.25 8.51 12.77
C LYS A 78 17.88 7.61 13.95
N GLY A 79 16.60 7.43 14.22
CA GLY A 79 16.11 6.81 15.46
C GLY A 79 15.83 5.32 15.35
N TYR A 80 15.09 4.90 14.33
CA TYR A 80 14.59 3.55 14.19
C TYR A 80 15.67 2.45 14.22
N PRO A 81 16.85 2.60 13.60
CA PRO A 81 17.88 1.55 13.66
C PRO A 81 18.30 1.18 15.10
N SER A 82 18.37 2.14 15.98
CA SER A 82 18.83 1.92 17.35
C SER A 82 17.72 1.50 18.31
N SER A 83 16.54 2.13 18.22
CA SER A 83 15.47 1.98 19.20
C SER A 83 14.22 1.26 18.65
N GLY A 84 14.05 1.16 17.32
CA GLY A 84 12.81 0.77 16.70
C GLY A 84 11.78 1.91 16.63
N SER A 85 12.19 3.14 16.92
CA SER A 85 11.34 4.34 16.91
C SER A 85 12.12 5.54 16.37
N PRO A 86 11.45 6.52 15.71
CA PRO A 86 10.05 6.55 15.38
C PRO A 86 9.69 5.56 14.27
N ASP A 87 8.40 5.15 14.22
CA ASP A 87 7.85 4.25 13.21
C ASP A 87 6.89 5.03 12.28
N TYR A 88 7.40 6.11 11.65
CA TYR A 88 6.65 6.89 10.68
C TYR A 88 6.52 6.14 9.35
N SER A 89 5.46 6.43 8.63
CA SER A 89 5.30 5.97 7.25
C SER A 89 6.27 6.70 6.33
N ILE A 90 6.92 5.98 5.42
CA ILE A 90 7.92 6.55 4.51
C ILE A 90 7.74 6.04 3.09
N GLY A 91 8.21 6.83 2.14
CA GLY A 91 8.22 6.50 0.70
C GLY A 91 6.86 6.64 0.02
N GLN A 92 6.86 6.35 -1.26
CA GLN A 92 5.72 6.60 -2.19
C GLN A 92 4.39 6.00 -1.72
N PHE A 93 4.42 4.82 -1.10
CA PHE A 93 3.22 4.12 -0.60
C PHE A 93 3.05 4.23 0.90
N GLN A 94 3.81 5.10 1.56
CA GLN A 94 3.69 5.40 2.98
C GLN A 94 3.70 4.14 3.87
N MET A 95 4.73 3.31 3.69
CA MET A 95 4.90 2.09 4.47
C MET A 95 5.68 2.34 5.76
N LYS A 96 5.18 1.80 6.86
CA LYS A 96 5.88 1.83 8.15
C LYS A 96 6.95 0.74 8.23
N PRO A 97 8.09 1.00 8.90
CA PRO A 97 9.06 -0.05 9.20
C PRO A 97 8.48 -1.28 9.91
N SER A 98 7.57 -1.09 10.88
CA SER A 98 6.89 -2.19 11.57
C SER A 98 5.97 -3.00 10.66
N PHE A 99 5.35 -2.35 9.66
CA PHE A 99 4.55 -3.04 8.66
C PHE A 99 5.42 -3.94 7.78
N ALA A 100 6.55 -3.43 7.26
CA ALA A 100 7.51 -4.22 6.49
C ALA A 100 8.03 -5.42 7.31
N GLU A 101 8.38 -5.21 8.59
CA GLU A 101 8.79 -6.27 9.50
C GLU A 101 7.71 -7.36 9.66
N SER A 102 6.45 -6.97 9.74
CA SER A 102 5.34 -7.93 9.79
C SER A 102 5.28 -8.80 8.53
N LEU A 103 5.47 -8.20 7.35
CA LEU A 103 5.50 -8.94 6.07
C LEU A 103 6.71 -9.88 5.97
N GLU A 104 7.87 -9.44 6.42
CA GLU A 104 9.09 -10.25 6.47
C GLU A 104 8.90 -11.46 7.38
N ASN A 105 8.26 -11.26 8.54
CA ASN A 105 7.95 -12.34 9.49
C ASN A 105 6.94 -13.34 8.90
N GLU A 106 5.90 -12.89 8.20
CA GLU A 106 4.97 -13.79 7.50
C GLU A 106 5.68 -14.56 6.38
N GLY A 107 6.55 -13.88 5.60
CA GLY A 107 7.37 -14.50 4.57
C GLY A 107 8.32 -15.58 5.12
N ALA A 108 8.86 -15.38 6.32
CA ALA A 108 9.75 -16.36 6.96
C ALA A 108 9.01 -17.57 7.54
N LYS A 109 7.79 -17.38 8.07
CA LYS A 109 6.99 -18.42 8.74
C LYS A 109 6.28 -19.34 7.76
N ASN A 110 5.85 -18.84 6.61
CA ASN A 110 5.09 -19.61 5.63
C ASN A 110 6.03 -20.18 4.55
N SER A 111 6.01 -21.49 4.35
CA SER A 111 6.92 -22.20 3.42
C SER A 111 6.76 -21.72 1.96
N ALA A 112 5.53 -21.47 1.50
CA ALA A 112 5.28 -21.01 0.14
C ALA A 112 5.77 -19.56 -0.06
N LEU A 113 5.52 -18.67 0.90
CA LEU A 113 6.05 -17.30 0.87
C LEU A 113 7.57 -17.27 0.98
N LYS A 114 8.14 -18.13 1.83
CA LYS A 114 9.60 -18.26 1.96
C LYS A 114 10.25 -18.72 0.67
N ALA A 115 9.65 -19.69 -0.03
CA ALA A 115 10.14 -20.15 -1.34
C ALA A 115 10.07 -19.04 -2.38
N LYS A 116 8.99 -18.25 -2.39
CA LYS A 116 8.77 -17.19 -3.38
C LYS A 116 9.59 -15.92 -3.10
N TYR A 117 9.68 -15.49 -1.85
CA TYR A 117 10.18 -14.18 -1.46
C TYR A 117 11.45 -14.20 -0.60
N GLY A 118 11.74 -15.34 0.04
CA GLY A 118 12.73 -15.44 1.11
C GLY A 118 14.15 -15.01 0.71
N SER A 119 14.59 -15.35 -0.51
CA SER A 119 15.93 -14.97 -0.98
C SER A 119 16.10 -13.45 -1.10
N ARG A 120 15.09 -12.75 -1.62
CA ARG A 120 15.14 -11.30 -1.80
C ARG A 120 14.86 -10.56 -0.47
N LEU A 121 14.04 -11.11 0.42
CA LEU A 121 13.79 -10.54 1.75
C LEU A 121 14.97 -10.73 2.72
N ALA A 122 15.88 -11.65 2.45
CA ALA A 122 17.06 -11.87 3.31
C ALA A 122 17.86 -10.58 3.48
N TYR A 123 18.33 -10.35 4.71
CA TYR A 123 19.17 -9.23 5.07
C TYR A 123 20.65 -9.60 4.92
N LYS A 124 21.48 -8.60 4.61
CA LYS A 124 22.94 -8.76 4.57
C LYS A 124 23.54 -8.86 5.96
N GLY A 125 23.01 -8.08 6.91
CA GLY A 125 23.42 -8.07 8.30
C GLY A 125 22.59 -9.02 9.15
N SER A 126 23.15 -9.46 10.28
CA SER A 126 22.48 -10.34 11.25
C SER A 126 22.09 -9.66 12.55
N ASP A 127 22.68 -8.52 12.86
CA ASP A 127 22.31 -7.75 14.05
C ASP A 127 21.10 -6.85 13.80
N ILE A 128 20.33 -6.61 14.86
CA ILE A 128 19.07 -5.87 14.77
C ILE A 128 19.20 -4.45 14.20
N LYS A 129 20.31 -3.77 14.50
CA LYS A 129 20.56 -2.41 14.04
C LYS A 129 20.83 -2.38 12.53
N SER A 130 21.60 -3.30 12.01
CA SER A 130 21.87 -3.46 10.58
C SER A 130 20.62 -3.85 9.82
N ILE A 131 19.82 -4.80 10.32
CA ILE A 131 18.53 -5.20 9.77
C ILE A 131 17.58 -4.00 9.66
N ARG A 132 17.41 -3.25 10.74
CA ARG A 132 16.54 -2.07 10.76
C ARG A 132 17.01 -0.97 9.81
N ARG A 133 18.33 -0.74 9.72
CA ARG A 133 18.89 0.23 8.76
C ARG A 133 18.62 -0.17 7.33
N GLU A 134 18.80 -1.44 6.98
CA GLU A 134 18.52 -1.95 5.64
C GLU A 134 17.02 -1.89 5.33
N ARG A 135 16.13 -2.22 6.29
CA ARG A 135 14.68 -2.09 6.13
C ARG A 135 14.27 -0.65 5.77
N VAL A 136 14.80 0.33 6.47
CA VAL A 136 14.54 1.75 6.15
C VAL A 136 15.08 2.12 4.76
N SER A 137 16.24 1.62 4.39
CA SER A 137 16.78 1.82 3.04
C SER A 137 15.87 1.22 1.96
N ARG A 138 15.37 0.01 2.17
CA ARG A 138 14.40 -0.64 1.28
C ARG A 138 13.12 0.17 1.14
N LEU A 139 12.55 0.64 2.26
CA LEU A 139 11.33 1.45 2.26
C LEU A 139 11.51 2.85 1.65
N SER A 140 12.73 3.37 1.57
CA SER A 140 13.05 4.61 0.86
C SER A 140 13.18 4.43 -0.67
N ASN A 141 12.92 3.23 -1.19
CA ASN A 141 13.02 2.89 -2.60
C ASN A 141 11.69 2.34 -3.11
N THR A 142 11.15 2.91 -4.18
CA THR A 142 9.82 2.57 -4.72
C THR A 142 9.74 1.12 -5.19
N ASP A 143 10.79 0.59 -5.85
CA ASP A 143 10.79 -0.81 -6.33
C ASP A 143 10.73 -1.80 -5.15
N TRP A 144 11.35 -1.45 -4.03
CA TRP A 144 11.22 -2.23 -2.81
C TRP A 144 9.82 -2.13 -2.19
N GLN A 145 9.20 -0.96 -2.22
CA GLN A 145 7.82 -0.81 -1.76
C GLN A 145 6.84 -1.60 -2.64
N ILE A 146 7.05 -1.62 -3.97
CA ILE A 146 6.29 -2.49 -4.89
C ILE A 146 6.49 -3.97 -4.52
N TYR A 147 7.71 -4.37 -4.20
CA TYR A 147 7.99 -5.73 -3.78
C TYR A 147 7.30 -6.10 -2.45
N TYR A 148 7.36 -5.22 -1.44
CA TYR A 148 6.61 -5.40 -0.19
C TYR A 148 5.10 -5.44 -0.42
N LEU A 149 4.58 -4.66 -1.37
CA LEU A 149 3.17 -4.69 -1.74
C LEU A 149 2.78 -6.06 -2.34
N ALA A 150 3.63 -6.67 -3.17
CA ALA A 150 3.41 -8.01 -3.68
C ALA A 150 3.39 -9.07 -2.56
N VAL A 151 4.33 -8.97 -1.60
CA VAL A 151 4.33 -9.83 -0.39
C VAL A 151 3.04 -9.64 0.40
N PHE A 152 2.62 -8.39 0.63
CA PHE A 152 1.37 -8.07 1.33
C PHE A 152 0.17 -8.72 0.67
N VAL A 153 0.05 -8.61 -0.65
CA VAL A 153 -1.07 -9.20 -1.41
C VAL A 153 -1.15 -10.70 -1.23
N ASP A 154 -0.03 -11.41 -1.30
CA ASP A 154 -0.03 -12.86 -1.07
C ASP A 154 -0.36 -13.22 0.38
N VAL A 155 0.14 -12.45 1.34
CA VAL A 155 -0.22 -12.62 2.76
C VAL A 155 -1.71 -12.42 2.99
N VAL A 156 -2.30 -11.34 2.46
CA VAL A 156 -3.74 -11.07 2.66
C VAL A 156 -4.62 -12.06 1.90
N LYS A 157 -4.22 -12.54 0.71
CA LYS A 157 -4.91 -13.63 0.01
C LYS A 157 -5.05 -14.86 0.91
N MET A 158 -3.97 -15.29 1.54
CA MET A 158 -4.00 -16.44 2.46
C MET A 158 -4.85 -16.16 3.70
N ARG A 159 -4.69 -15.00 4.32
CA ARG A 159 -5.42 -14.63 5.55
C ARG A 159 -6.92 -14.46 5.34
N THR A 160 -7.32 -14.02 4.16
CA THR A 160 -8.72 -13.72 3.82
C THR A 160 -9.39 -14.81 2.98
N ALA A 161 -8.74 -15.96 2.77
CA ALA A 161 -9.25 -17.05 1.92
C ALA A 161 -10.67 -17.52 2.32
N GLY A 162 -10.98 -17.55 3.63
CA GLY A 162 -12.29 -17.93 4.15
C GLY A 162 -13.29 -16.76 4.31
N TRP A 163 -12.98 -15.54 3.84
CA TRP A 163 -13.83 -14.37 4.09
C TRP A 163 -14.92 -14.13 3.04
N GLY A 164 -14.91 -14.89 1.95
CA GLY A 164 -15.91 -14.76 0.87
C GLY A 164 -15.70 -13.53 -0.02
N LEU A 165 -14.45 -13.11 -0.22
CA LEU A 165 -14.09 -11.98 -1.11
C LEU A 165 -14.03 -12.46 -2.57
N ASN A 166 -15.20 -12.62 -3.20
CA ASN A 166 -15.31 -13.24 -4.52
C ASN A 166 -15.17 -12.27 -5.69
N ASP A 167 -15.32 -10.96 -5.45
CA ASP A 167 -15.26 -9.91 -6.46
C ASP A 167 -14.12 -8.92 -6.18
N ALA A 168 -13.74 -8.15 -7.20
CA ALA A 168 -12.66 -7.18 -7.13
C ALA A 168 -12.94 -6.06 -6.12
N GLU A 169 -14.17 -5.56 -6.04
CA GLU A 169 -14.54 -4.47 -5.13
C GLU A 169 -14.39 -4.89 -3.67
N SER A 170 -14.86 -6.10 -3.33
CA SER A 170 -14.66 -6.67 -2.00
C SER A 170 -13.18 -6.82 -1.66
N LYS A 171 -12.36 -7.34 -2.58
CA LYS A 171 -10.91 -7.46 -2.40
C LYS A 171 -10.28 -6.08 -2.10
N VAL A 172 -10.57 -5.08 -2.95
CA VAL A 172 -10.05 -3.72 -2.74
C VAL A 172 -10.45 -3.18 -1.37
N ARG A 173 -11.72 -3.23 -1.00
CA ARG A 173 -12.20 -2.72 0.29
C ARG A 173 -11.51 -3.39 1.48
N TYR A 174 -11.47 -4.71 1.51
CA TYR A 174 -10.92 -5.43 2.65
C TYR A 174 -9.40 -5.31 2.72
N TRP A 175 -8.70 -5.44 1.59
CA TRP A 175 -7.25 -5.39 1.56
C TRP A 175 -6.70 -3.97 1.79
N ALA A 176 -7.35 -2.94 1.25
CA ALA A 176 -6.99 -1.55 1.55
C ALA A 176 -7.22 -1.23 3.04
N THR A 177 -8.28 -1.77 3.66
CA THR A 177 -8.50 -1.62 5.10
C THR A 177 -7.40 -2.32 5.91
N LEU A 178 -7.00 -3.54 5.53
CA LEU A 178 -5.90 -4.25 6.19
C LEU A 178 -4.56 -3.53 6.03
N TYR A 179 -4.33 -2.91 4.88
CA TYR A 179 -3.13 -2.10 4.64
C TYR A 179 -3.07 -0.88 5.57
N ASN A 180 -4.14 -0.10 5.60
CA ASN A 180 -4.18 1.16 6.34
C ASN A 180 -4.36 0.97 7.86
N ALA A 181 -5.19 0.01 8.28
CA ALA A 181 -5.58 -0.15 9.68
C ALA A 181 -4.85 -1.28 10.43
N GLY A 182 -4.21 -2.20 9.71
CA GLY A 182 -3.39 -3.26 10.29
C GLY A 182 -3.63 -4.65 9.71
N LEU A 183 -2.53 -5.31 9.36
CA LEU A 183 -2.49 -6.63 8.70
C LEU A 183 -3.22 -7.74 9.47
N TYR A 184 -3.23 -7.68 10.80
CA TYR A 184 -3.71 -8.77 11.67
C TYR A 184 -5.15 -8.60 12.16
N LEU A 185 -5.90 -7.64 11.64
CA LEU A 185 -7.29 -7.45 12.02
C LEU A 185 -8.15 -8.67 11.62
N SER A 186 -9.13 -9.01 12.47
CA SER A 186 -10.16 -9.98 12.12
C SER A 186 -11.16 -9.40 11.11
N LYS A 187 -11.92 -10.27 10.42
CA LYS A 187 -12.95 -9.84 9.47
C LYS A 187 -13.89 -8.80 10.07
N ALA A 188 -14.44 -9.07 11.25
CA ALA A 188 -15.36 -8.16 11.96
C ALA A 188 -14.71 -6.80 12.27
N ARG A 189 -13.42 -6.76 12.62
CA ARG A 189 -12.70 -5.52 12.84
C ARG A 189 -12.44 -4.74 11.55
N VAL A 190 -12.16 -5.44 10.45
CA VAL A 190 -12.05 -4.82 9.12
C VAL A 190 -13.37 -4.17 8.73
N GLU A 191 -14.49 -4.88 8.88
CA GLU A 191 -15.84 -4.37 8.59
C GLU A 191 -16.17 -3.14 9.44
N GLN A 192 -15.85 -3.16 10.73
CA GLN A 192 -15.98 -1.99 11.60
C GLN A 192 -15.14 -0.79 11.10
N ARG A 193 -13.90 -1.04 10.68
CA ARG A 193 -13.00 0.01 10.19
C ARG A 193 -13.43 0.61 8.85
N GLN A 194 -14.14 -0.15 8.01
CA GLN A 194 -14.72 0.37 6.77
C GLN A 194 -15.80 1.45 7.00
N GLY A 195 -16.33 1.59 8.21
CA GLY A 195 -17.22 2.69 8.59
C GLY A 195 -16.51 3.95 9.10
N VAL A 196 -15.19 3.90 9.31
CA VAL A 196 -14.45 5.00 9.96
C VAL A 196 -13.90 5.97 8.91
N LYS A 197 -14.19 7.26 9.06
CA LYS A 197 -13.68 8.34 8.21
C LYS A 197 -12.50 9.01 8.92
N GLN A 198 -11.28 8.81 8.44
CA GLN A 198 -10.04 9.35 9.04
C GLN A 198 -8.93 9.61 8.00
N PHE A 199 -9.24 9.60 6.70
CA PHE A 199 -8.23 9.72 5.65
C PHE A 199 -8.74 10.59 4.47
N PRO A 200 -7.88 11.43 3.88
CA PRO A 200 -6.63 11.91 4.49
C PRO A 200 -6.95 12.77 5.71
N ARG A 201 -5.99 12.95 6.61
CA ARG A 201 -6.18 13.87 7.75
C ARG A 201 -6.32 15.29 7.25
N GLY A 202 -7.38 15.97 7.65
CA GLY A 202 -7.63 17.34 7.19
C GLY A 202 -9.07 17.79 7.35
N THR A 203 -9.51 18.71 6.49
CA THR A 203 -10.83 19.34 6.57
C THR A 203 -11.98 18.45 6.09
N LYS A 204 -11.72 17.49 5.22
CA LYS A 204 -12.73 16.53 4.74
C LYS A 204 -12.15 15.12 4.79
N GLU A 205 -12.65 14.33 5.70
CA GLU A 205 -12.17 12.96 5.92
C GLU A 205 -13.09 11.94 5.25
N PHE A 206 -12.48 10.93 4.64
CA PHE A 206 -13.13 9.78 4.02
C PHE A 206 -12.72 8.48 4.69
N ASN A 207 -13.44 7.43 4.39
CA ASN A 207 -12.96 6.09 4.65
C ASN A 207 -11.87 5.73 3.65
N TYR A 208 -10.74 5.20 4.12
CA TYR A 208 -9.61 4.83 3.28
C TYR A 208 -9.99 3.86 2.16
N SER A 209 -10.70 2.79 2.51
CA SER A 209 -11.08 1.75 1.55
C SER A 209 -12.16 2.21 0.55
N ALA A 210 -12.98 3.21 0.90
CA ALA A 210 -13.90 3.82 -0.04
C ALA A 210 -13.14 4.64 -1.09
N GLY A 211 -12.15 5.44 -0.66
CA GLY A 211 -11.25 6.15 -1.58
C GLY A 211 -10.46 5.19 -2.49
N ALA A 212 -9.93 4.10 -1.92
CA ALA A 212 -9.26 3.06 -2.70
C ALA A 212 -10.18 2.44 -3.77
N LEU A 213 -11.45 2.19 -3.44
CA LEU A 213 -12.41 1.65 -4.40
C LEU A 213 -12.77 2.64 -5.51
N GLU A 214 -12.94 3.93 -5.19
CA GLU A 214 -13.17 4.94 -6.21
C GLU A 214 -11.97 5.03 -7.18
N LEU A 215 -10.75 5.05 -6.64
CA LEU A 215 -9.53 5.05 -7.45
C LEU A 215 -9.39 3.77 -8.30
N TYR A 216 -9.71 2.59 -7.75
CA TYR A 216 -9.75 1.34 -8.52
C TYR A 216 -10.69 1.43 -9.73
N LYS A 217 -11.86 2.03 -9.55
CA LYS A 217 -12.82 2.22 -10.66
C LYS A 217 -12.25 3.18 -11.71
N ALA A 218 -11.58 4.25 -11.29
CA ALA A 218 -10.93 5.19 -12.20
C ALA A 218 -9.74 4.60 -12.97
N LEU A 219 -9.08 3.57 -12.44
CA LEU A 219 -7.97 2.87 -13.12
C LEU A 219 -8.45 1.88 -14.21
N LYS A 220 -9.75 1.62 -14.32
CA LYS A 220 -10.32 0.70 -15.34
C LYS A 220 -10.50 1.35 -16.70
N ASP A 221 -10.66 2.67 -16.71
CA ASP A 221 -10.97 3.48 -17.91
C ASP A 221 -9.68 4.05 -18.52
#